data_a7bac72790be11f8e1ac8aaa255e1c06
#
_entry.id   a7bac72790be11f8e1ac8aaa255e1c06
#
_cell.length_a   1.000
_cell.length_b   1.000
_cell.length_c   1.000
_cell.angle_alpha   90.00
_cell.angle_beta   90.00
_cell.angle_gamma   90.00
#
_symmetry.space_group_name_H-M   'P 1'
#
loop_
_entity.id
_entity.type
_entity.pdbx_description
1 polymer ?
#
loop_
_entity_poly.entity_id
_entity_poly.type
_entity_poly.pdbx_seq_one_letter_code
_entity_poly.pdbx_strand_id
1 'polypeptide(L)'
;MPEQTVWVVTGAFGYSGRYIARRLLEAGHELRTLTGSPKRANPFGERITVHPLCFDDPPRLAGALEGADVLYNTYWVRFNHKLFSHADAVGNTLRLFEAARQAGVRRVVHVSITNASLDSPLEYFRSKARLEEALVGSGLSYAILRPAVLFGHEDVLINNIAWMLRRIPVFAVFGDGRYRLQPIHVEDLAALAVEHGAAENDVTIDAIGPETYTFRDLVRQIASAIGKRRPIISVPPSVGLLIGRVIGRLMGDVTITRQEIDGLMADLLYTTSPPSGSTRLSDWAREHADTLGVRYAGELARRVDRETAYGEC
;
A
#
# COMPACT_ATOMS: atom_id res chain seq x y z
N MET A 1 -0.47 14.09 -35.40
CA MET A 1 -0.02 14.44 -34.02
C MET A 1 0.31 13.13 -33.34
N PRO A 2 1.39 12.96 -32.59
CA PRO A 2 1.58 11.72 -31.83
C PRO A 2 0.33 11.55 -30.97
N GLU A 3 -0.25 10.35 -30.96
CA GLU A 3 -1.35 9.99 -30.07
C GLU A 3 -0.89 10.28 -28.64
N GLN A 4 -1.67 11.09 -27.93
CA GLN A 4 -1.34 11.53 -26.58
C GLN A 4 -1.46 10.30 -25.65
N THR A 5 -0.35 9.79 -25.19
CA THR A 5 -0.28 8.56 -24.39
C THR A 5 -0.96 8.81 -23.03
N VAL A 6 -2.05 8.10 -22.77
CA VAL A 6 -2.81 8.20 -21.53
C VAL A 6 -2.33 7.14 -20.53
N TRP A 7 -2.09 7.56 -19.30
CA TRP A 7 -1.68 6.68 -18.22
C TRP A 7 -2.79 6.60 -17.16
N VAL A 8 -3.04 5.41 -16.64
CA VAL A 8 -4.16 5.17 -15.73
C VAL A 8 -3.66 4.70 -14.37
N VAL A 9 -4.11 5.35 -13.29
CA VAL A 9 -3.79 4.94 -11.92
C VAL A 9 -5.07 4.58 -11.17
N THR A 10 -5.17 3.36 -10.64
CA THR A 10 -6.26 3.05 -9.73
C THR A 10 -6.03 3.75 -8.38
N GLY A 11 -7.01 4.48 -7.89
CA GLY A 11 -6.94 5.13 -6.58
C GLY A 11 -5.89 6.25 -6.48
N ALA A 12 -5.78 7.13 -7.49
CA ALA A 12 -4.88 8.29 -7.45
C ALA A 12 -5.14 9.26 -6.28
N PHE A 13 -6.27 9.15 -5.59
CA PHE A 13 -6.59 9.92 -4.38
C PHE A 13 -6.31 9.14 -3.08
N GLY A 14 -5.83 7.90 -3.19
CA GLY A 14 -5.41 7.05 -2.08
C GLY A 14 -3.93 7.23 -1.73
N TYR A 15 -3.39 6.33 -0.88
CA TYR A 15 -2.03 6.45 -0.40
C TYR A 15 -0.98 6.34 -1.53
N SER A 16 -0.61 5.14 -1.97
CA SER A 16 0.45 4.95 -2.98
C SER A 16 0.08 5.52 -4.36
N GLY A 17 -1.21 5.40 -4.74
CA GLY A 17 -1.69 5.91 -6.03
C GLY A 17 -1.48 7.42 -6.21
N ARG A 18 -1.55 8.21 -5.12
CA ARG A 18 -1.34 9.66 -5.17
C ARG A 18 0.11 10.02 -5.51
N TYR A 19 1.07 9.30 -4.96
CA TYR A 19 2.48 9.54 -5.22
C TYR A 19 2.87 9.14 -6.65
N ILE A 20 2.32 8.02 -7.17
CA ILE A 20 2.48 7.63 -8.57
C ILE A 20 1.86 8.69 -9.50
N ALA A 21 0.61 9.09 -9.23
CA ALA A 21 -0.10 10.10 -10.02
C ALA A 21 0.66 11.44 -10.08
N ARG A 22 1.19 11.91 -8.94
CA ARG A 22 1.99 13.14 -8.90
C ARG A 22 3.20 13.07 -9.80
N ARG A 23 4.00 11.98 -9.72
CA ARG A 23 5.20 11.80 -10.55
C ARG A 23 4.88 11.76 -12.03
N LEU A 24 3.79 11.09 -12.42
CA LEU A 24 3.33 11.04 -13.82
C LEU A 24 2.92 12.43 -14.34
N LEU A 25 2.19 13.21 -13.54
CA LEU A 25 1.80 14.57 -13.88
C LEU A 25 3.00 15.54 -13.96
N GLU A 26 4.00 15.37 -13.09
CA GLU A 26 5.25 16.14 -13.11
C GLU A 26 6.11 15.79 -14.35
N ALA A 27 6.02 14.54 -14.84
CA ALA A 27 6.63 14.12 -16.10
C ALA A 27 5.84 14.56 -17.36
N GLY A 28 4.68 15.24 -17.19
CA GLY A 28 3.90 15.81 -18.30
C GLY A 28 2.93 14.81 -18.95
N HIS A 29 2.64 13.67 -18.31
CA HIS A 29 1.70 12.69 -18.85
C HIS A 29 0.24 13.09 -18.66
N GLU A 30 -0.62 12.75 -19.63
CA GLU A 30 -2.06 12.77 -19.47
C GLU A 30 -2.48 11.61 -18.55
N LEU A 31 -3.28 11.92 -17.52
CA LEU A 31 -3.58 10.96 -16.48
C LEU A 31 -5.08 10.78 -16.26
N ARG A 32 -5.50 9.50 -16.15
CA ARG A 32 -6.82 9.11 -15.66
C ARG A 32 -6.69 8.38 -14.33
N THR A 33 -7.70 8.53 -13.49
CA THR A 33 -7.83 7.67 -12.31
C THR A 33 -9.12 6.87 -12.33
N LEU A 34 -9.00 5.58 -12.02
CA LEU A 34 -10.12 4.71 -11.70
C LEU A 34 -10.26 4.64 -10.17
N THR A 35 -11.35 5.11 -9.61
CA THR A 35 -11.51 5.20 -8.15
C THR A 35 -12.88 4.76 -7.66
N GLY A 36 -12.93 4.09 -6.49
CA GLY A 36 -14.17 3.83 -5.76
C GLY A 36 -14.68 5.06 -4.99
N SER A 37 -13.93 6.17 -5.01
CA SER A 37 -14.28 7.42 -4.30
C SER A 37 -14.19 8.61 -5.25
N PRO A 38 -15.05 8.69 -6.29
CA PRO A 38 -14.96 9.73 -7.32
C PRO A 38 -15.27 11.15 -6.81
N LYS A 39 -15.93 11.25 -5.65
CA LYS A 39 -16.23 12.53 -4.98
C LYS A 39 -15.16 12.97 -3.99
N ARG A 40 -14.13 12.15 -3.75
CA ARG A 40 -13.04 12.51 -2.84
C ARG A 40 -12.34 13.78 -3.34
N ALA A 41 -11.96 14.63 -2.39
CA ALA A 41 -11.19 15.83 -2.69
C ALA A 41 -9.99 15.49 -3.58
N ASN A 42 -9.97 16.10 -4.77
CA ASN A 42 -8.99 15.85 -5.81
C ASN A 42 -7.81 16.83 -5.65
N PRO A 43 -6.62 16.34 -5.23
CA PRO A 43 -5.47 17.21 -5.02
C PRO A 43 -4.80 17.69 -6.34
N PHE A 44 -5.24 17.17 -7.49
CA PHE A 44 -4.64 17.44 -8.80
C PHE A 44 -5.47 18.39 -9.67
N GLY A 45 -6.70 18.73 -9.24
CA GLY A 45 -7.62 19.58 -10.00
C GLY A 45 -7.98 18.93 -11.35
N GLU A 46 -8.01 19.75 -12.40
CA GLU A 46 -8.36 19.33 -13.76
C GLU A 46 -7.26 18.55 -14.50
N ARG A 47 -6.09 18.38 -13.88
CA ARG A 47 -4.97 17.65 -14.49
C ARG A 47 -5.17 16.13 -14.54
N ILE A 48 -6.23 15.62 -13.92
CA ILE A 48 -6.56 14.20 -13.90
C ILE A 48 -8.04 13.98 -14.22
N THR A 49 -8.32 13.09 -15.18
CA THR A 49 -9.69 12.67 -15.50
C THR A 49 -10.13 11.57 -14.55
N VAL A 50 -11.31 11.72 -13.93
CA VAL A 50 -11.81 10.81 -12.88
C VAL A 50 -12.88 9.89 -13.47
N HIS A 51 -12.65 8.57 -13.33
CA HIS A 51 -13.60 7.53 -13.69
C HIS A 51 -13.93 6.67 -12.46
N PRO A 52 -15.20 6.26 -12.26
CA PRO A 52 -15.53 5.34 -11.18
C PRO A 52 -15.02 3.93 -11.49
N LEU A 53 -14.62 3.18 -10.47
CA LEU A 53 -14.36 1.74 -10.55
C LEU A 53 -15.70 1.00 -10.63
N CYS A 54 -16.11 0.61 -11.84
CA CYS A 54 -17.36 -0.10 -12.11
C CYS A 54 -17.07 -1.59 -12.37
N PHE A 55 -16.72 -2.34 -11.33
CA PHE A 55 -16.37 -3.77 -11.46
C PHE A 55 -17.55 -4.68 -11.84
N ASP A 56 -18.77 -4.22 -11.68
CA ASP A 56 -20.04 -4.87 -12.04
C ASP A 56 -20.49 -4.53 -13.48
N ASP A 57 -19.78 -3.64 -14.17
CA ASP A 57 -20.04 -3.21 -15.54
C ASP A 57 -18.75 -3.34 -16.38
N PRO A 58 -18.42 -4.55 -16.89
CA PRO A 58 -17.20 -4.79 -17.65
C PRO A 58 -17.04 -3.90 -18.90
N PRO A 59 -18.06 -3.63 -19.72
CA PRO A 59 -17.92 -2.71 -20.85
C PRO A 59 -17.51 -1.30 -20.44
N ARG A 60 -18.11 -0.78 -19.38
CA ARG A 60 -17.78 0.55 -18.84
C ARG A 60 -16.38 0.60 -18.26
N LEU A 61 -15.95 -0.49 -17.58
CA LEU A 61 -14.59 -0.60 -17.06
C LEU A 61 -13.56 -0.62 -18.19
N ALA A 62 -13.81 -1.38 -19.26
CA ALA A 62 -12.94 -1.41 -20.45
C ALA A 62 -12.91 -0.05 -21.16
N GLY A 63 -14.06 0.59 -21.35
CA GLY A 63 -14.15 1.93 -21.96
C GLY A 63 -13.37 3.00 -21.16
N ALA A 64 -13.31 2.89 -19.82
CA ALA A 64 -12.50 3.80 -19.01
C ALA A 64 -10.97 3.60 -19.19
N LEU A 65 -10.56 2.48 -19.79
CA LEU A 65 -9.16 2.14 -20.10
C LEU A 65 -8.82 2.35 -21.60
N GLU A 66 -9.77 2.69 -22.46
CA GLU A 66 -9.50 2.92 -23.89
C GLU A 66 -8.43 3.99 -24.11
N GLY A 67 -7.45 3.68 -24.98
CA GLY A 67 -6.31 4.54 -25.29
C GLY A 67 -5.29 4.65 -24.17
N ALA A 68 -5.43 3.86 -23.09
CA ALA A 68 -4.44 3.81 -22.03
C ALA A 68 -3.23 2.97 -22.46
N ASP A 69 -2.03 3.50 -22.30
CA ASP A 69 -0.78 2.78 -22.53
C ASP A 69 -0.40 1.93 -21.30
N VAL A 70 -0.44 2.53 -20.10
CA VAL A 70 -0.04 1.87 -18.86
C VAL A 70 -1.13 1.98 -17.80
N LEU A 71 -1.43 0.86 -17.14
CA LEU A 71 -2.28 0.78 -15.96
C LEU A 71 -1.46 0.55 -14.70
N TYR A 72 -1.47 1.50 -13.77
CA TYR A 72 -0.91 1.35 -12.42
C TYR A 72 -1.98 0.87 -11.47
N ASN A 73 -1.91 -0.39 -11.08
CA ASN A 73 -2.88 -0.98 -10.18
C ASN A 73 -2.41 -0.95 -8.73
N THR A 74 -2.99 -0.03 -7.94
CA THR A 74 -2.81 0.07 -6.49
C THR A 74 -4.06 -0.35 -5.71
N TYR A 75 -5.11 -0.84 -6.43
CA TYR A 75 -6.36 -1.27 -5.79
C TYR A 75 -6.14 -2.51 -4.93
N TRP A 76 -6.41 -2.38 -3.63
CA TRP A 76 -6.37 -3.48 -2.67
C TRP A 76 -7.11 -3.14 -1.38
N VAL A 77 -7.37 -4.17 -0.55
CA VAL A 77 -7.89 -4.05 0.82
C VAL A 77 -6.91 -4.68 1.81
N ARG A 78 -6.70 -4.04 2.95
CA ARG A 78 -5.70 -4.46 3.94
C ARG A 78 -6.14 -5.71 4.74
N PHE A 79 -7.43 -5.81 5.04
CA PHE A 79 -8.03 -6.90 5.81
C PHE A 79 -9.48 -7.12 5.40
N ASN A 80 -10.08 -8.24 5.83
CA ASN A 80 -11.50 -8.51 5.64
C ASN A 80 -12.34 -7.69 6.63
N HIS A 81 -13.39 -7.05 6.13
CA HIS A 81 -14.38 -6.30 6.89
C HIS A 81 -15.78 -6.52 6.30
N LYS A 82 -16.85 -6.23 7.05
CA LYS A 82 -18.25 -6.36 6.56
C LYS A 82 -18.53 -5.58 5.26
N LEU A 83 -17.73 -4.59 4.92
CA LEU A 83 -17.90 -3.73 3.74
C LEU A 83 -16.98 -4.13 2.56
N PHE A 84 -15.99 -4.97 2.77
CA PHE A 84 -14.99 -5.37 1.77
C PHE A 84 -14.24 -6.63 2.21
N SER A 85 -13.81 -7.44 1.24
CA SER A 85 -13.06 -8.67 1.52
C SER A 85 -11.89 -8.85 0.56
N HIS A 86 -10.92 -9.72 0.92
CA HIS A 86 -9.86 -10.14 0.02
C HIS A 86 -10.42 -10.87 -1.20
N ALA A 87 -11.47 -11.69 -1.01
CA ALA A 87 -12.12 -12.39 -2.12
C ALA A 87 -12.71 -11.43 -3.15
N ASP A 88 -13.42 -10.37 -2.69
CA ASP A 88 -13.95 -9.32 -3.57
C ASP A 88 -12.81 -8.56 -4.26
N ALA A 89 -11.74 -8.24 -3.53
CA ALA A 89 -10.59 -7.54 -4.08
C ALA A 89 -9.89 -8.36 -5.17
N VAL A 90 -9.77 -9.69 -4.98
CA VAL A 90 -9.25 -10.60 -6.01
C VAL A 90 -10.16 -10.59 -7.24
N GLY A 91 -11.47 -10.84 -7.07
CA GLY A 91 -12.42 -10.86 -8.18
C GLY A 91 -12.44 -9.54 -8.97
N ASN A 92 -12.40 -8.42 -8.27
CA ASN A 92 -12.36 -7.09 -8.88
C ASN A 92 -11.06 -6.83 -9.65
N THR A 93 -9.91 -7.25 -9.10
CA THR A 93 -8.62 -7.07 -9.78
C THR A 93 -8.52 -7.97 -11.02
N LEU A 94 -9.06 -9.19 -10.99
CA LEU A 94 -9.13 -10.06 -12.18
C LEU A 94 -9.98 -9.42 -13.29
N ARG A 95 -11.13 -8.82 -12.95
CA ARG A 95 -11.94 -8.06 -13.92
C ARG A 95 -11.19 -6.84 -14.48
N LEU A 96 -10.39 -6.17 -13.65
CA LEU A 96 -9.56 -5.04 -14.10
C LEU A 96 -8.48 -5.48 -15.09
N PHE A 97 -7.80 -6.61 -14.85
CA PHE A 97 -6.82 -7.16 -15.80
C PHE A 97 -7.46 -7.57 -17.12
N GLU A 98 -8.64 -8.20 -17.07
CA GLU A 98 -9.38 -8.55 -18.28
C GLU A 98 -9.84 -7.30 -19.06
N ALA A 99 -10.34 -6.26 -18.36
CA ALA A 99 -10.70 -4.99 -18.98
C ALA A 99 -9.47 -4.29 -19.61
N ALA A 100 -8.31 -4.34 -18.96
CA ALA A 100 -7.07 -3.80 -19.51
C ALA A 100 -6.64 -4.54 -20.79
N ARG A 101 -6.76 -5.89 -20.80
CA ARG A 101 -6.48 -6.70 -21.99
C ARG A 101 -7.44 -6.37 -23.15
N GLN A 102 -8.74 -6.22 -22.87
CA GLN A 102 -9.76 -5.87 -23.86
C GLN A 102 -9.57 -4.47 -24.43
N ALA A 103 -9.15 -3.51 -23.61
CA ALA A 103 -8.87 -2.13 -24.02
C ALA A 103 -7.52 -1.96 -24.73
N GLY A 104 -6.72 -3.03 -24.87
CA GLY A 104 -5.41 -2.97 -25.51
C GLY A 104 -4.34 -2.23 -24.72
N VAL A 105 -4.47 -2.18 -23.37
CA VAL A 105 -3.44 -1.62 -22.49
C VAL A 105 -2.14 -2.37 -22.72
N ARG A 106 -1.06 -1.65 -23.04
CA ARG A 106 0.25 -2.25 -23.33
C ARG A 106 0.86 -2.91 -22.08
N ARG A 107 0.76 -2.28 -20.90
CA ARG A 107 1.46 -2.71 -19.70
C ARG A 107 0.67 -2.48 -18.43
N VAL A 108 0.82 -3.39 -17.45
CA VAL A 108 0.25 -3.26 -16.11
C VAL A 108 1.37 -3.24 -15.07
N VAL A 109 1.43 -2.18 -14.27
CA VAL A 109 2.27 -2.12 -13.06
C VAL A 109 1.39 -2.47 -11.85
N HIS A 110 1.63 -3.62 -11.23
CA HIS A 110 0.81 -4.12 -10.13
C HIS A 110 1.54 -4.06 -8.78
N VAL A 111 0.94 -3.41 -7.80
CA VAL A 111 1.46 -3.39 -6.43
C VAL A 111 0.98 -4.63 -5.67
N SER A 112 1.90 -5.54 -5.39
CA SER A 112 1.69 -6.79 -4.66
C SER A 112 2.18 -6.71 -3.21
N ILE A 113 2.89 -7.72 -2.73
CA ILE A 113 3.52 -7.83 -1.41
C ILE A 113 4.75 -8.75 -1.48
N THR A 114 5.76 -8.53 -0.63
CA THR A 114 6.86 -9.49 -0.46
C THR A 114 6.33 -10.87 -0.04
N ASN A 115 7.04 -11.93 -0.43
CA ASN A 115 6.71 -13.31 -0.08
C ASN A 115 5.27 -13.75 -0.42
N ALA A 116 4.66 -13.16 -1.47
CA ALA A 116 3.39 -13.66 -2.00
C ALA A 116 3.56 -15.14 -2.42
N SER A 117 2.68 -16.03 -1.94
CA SER A 117 2.75 -17.47 -2.22
C SER A 117 1.36 -18.07 -2.24
N LEU A 118 1.10 -18.95 -3.22
CA LEU A 118 -0.15 -19.72 -3.32
C LEU A 118 -0.31 -20.70 -2.14
N ASP A 119 0.80 -21.18 -1.60
CA ASP A 119 0.83 -22.11 -0.47
C ASP A 119 0.73 -21.40 0.89
N SER A 120 0.67 -20.07 0.91
CA SER A 120 0.57 -19.33 2.16
C SER A 120 -0.72 -19.67 2.91
N PRO A 121 -0.65 -20.00 4.21
CA PRO A 121 -1.84 -20.17 5.05
C PRO A 121 -2.59 -18.84 5.26
N LEU A 122 -1.90 -17.70 5.04
CA LEU A 122 -2.47 -16.37 5.22
C LEU A 122 -3.16 -15.91 3.92
N GLU A 123 -4.45 -15.64 4.03
CA GLU A 123 -5.30 -15.27 2.89
C GLU A 123 -4.76 -14.06 2.11
N TYR A 124 -4.22 -13.07 2.81
CA TYR A 124 -3.65 -11.87 2.19
C TYR A 124 -2.54 -12.24 1.19
N PHE A 125 -1.53 -13.00 1.61
CA PHE A 125 -0.37 -13.39 0.80
C PHE A 125 -0.77 -14.34 -0.33
N ARG A 126 -1.67 -15.30 -0.05
CA ARG A 126 -2.23 -16.21 -1.06
C ARG A 126 -3.04 -15.45 -2.12
N SER A 127 -3.84 -14.47 -1.72
CA SER A 127 -4.63 -13.66 -2.63
C SER A 127 -3.75 -12.81 -3.55
N LYS A 128 -2.67 -12.25 -3.03
CA LYS A 128 -1.69 -11.51 -3.84
C LYS A 128 -0.98 -12.42 -4.84
N ALA A 129 -0.55 -13.60 -4.42
CA ALA A 129 0.06 -14.59 -5.32
C ALA A 129 -0.88 -15.00 -6.47
N ARG A 130 -2.17 -15.20 -6.20
CA ARG A 130 -3.17 -15.49 -7.25
C ARG A 130 -3.29 -14.36 -8.27
N LEU A 131 -3.19 -13.10 -7.85
CA LEU A 131 -3.21 -11.96 -8.76
C LEU A 131 -1.94 -11.86 -9.59
N GLU A 132 -0.78 -12.14 -8.99
CA GLU A 132 0.49 -12.20 -9.72
C GLU A 132 0.46 -13.29 -10.80
N GLU A 133 0.03 -14.50 -10.45
CA GLU A 133 -0.13 -15.62 -11.39
C GLU A 133 -1.09 -15.27 -12.53
N ALA A 134 -2.24 -14.68 -12.20
CA ALA A 134 -3.22 -14.25 -13.20
C ALA A 134 -2.69 -13.17 -14.13
N LEU A 135 -1.91 -12.22 -13.62
CA LEU A 135 -1.30 -11.17 -14.43
C LEU A 135 -0.22 -11.73 -15.36
N VAL A 136 0.67 -12.58 -14.85
CA VAL A 136 1.70 -13.28 -15.65
C VAL A 136 1.07 -14.11 -16.76
N GLY A 137 -0.03 -14.83 -16.46
CA GLY A 137 -0.76 -15.65 -17.44
C GLY A 137 -1.69 -14.87 -18.38
N SER A 138 -1.86 -13.56 -18.21
CA SER A 138 -2.85 -12.77 -18.96
C SER A 138 -2.45 -12.40 -20.39
N GLY A 139 -1.15 -12.49 -20.73
CA GLY A 139 -0.58 -11.99 -21.98
C GLY A 139 -0.34 -10.48 -22.02
N LEU A 140 -0.65 -9.75 -20.94
CA LEU A 140 -0.28 -8.34 -20.77
C LEU A 140 1.21 -8.25 -20.38
N SER A 141 1.92 -7.23 -20.88
CA SER A 141 3.24 -6.89 -20.33
C SER A 141 3.07 -6.36 -18.90
N TYR A 142 3.99 -6.70 -18.00
CA TYR A 142 3.81 -6.40 -16.59
C TYR A 142 5.07 -5.95 -15.86
N ALA A 143 4.86 -5.22 -14.78
CA ALA A 143 5.78 -5.07 -13.66
C ALA A 143 5.04 -5.34 -12.35
N ILE A 144 5.50 -6.32 -11.58
CA ILE A 144 4.97 -6.65 -10.27
C ILE A 144 5.93 -6.09 -9.22
N LEU A 145 5.45 -5.14 -8.42
CA LEU A 145 6.19 -4.55 -7.32
C LEU A 145 5.71 -5.15 -6.01
N ARG A 146 6.61 -5.77 -5.27
CA ARG A 146 6.34 -6.45 -3.99
C ARG A 146 6.87 -5.62 -2.81
N PRO A 147 6.16 -4.58 -2.33
CA PRO A 147 6.58 -3.87 -1.14
C PRO A 147 6.48 -4.74 0.11
N ALA A 148 7.38 -4.51 1.09
CA ALA A 148 7.25 -5.09 2.42
C ALA A 148 6.31 -4.23 3.28
N VAL A 149 6.77 -3.06 3.70
CA VAL A 149 6.00 -2.06 4.47
C VAL A 149 6.23 -0.70 3.84
N LEU A 150 5.16 0.02 3.55
CA LEU A 150 5.26 1.40 3.10
C LEU A 150 5.35 2.35 4.28
N PHE A 151 6.21 3.37 4.19
CA PHE A 151 6.22 4.48 5.12
C PHE A 151 6.16 5.82 4.38
N GLY A 152 5.72 6.85 5.08
CA GLY A 152 5.54 8.21 4.58
C GLY A 152 4.54 8.96 5.45
N HIS A 153 4.10 10.13 4.99
CA HIS A 153 3.21 10.98 5.79
C HIS A 153 1.87 10.35 6.15
N GLU A 154 1.30 9.56 5.26
CA GLU A 154 -0.04 9.00 5.43
C GLU A 154 -0.05 7.48 5.69
N ASP A 155 1.09 6.87 5.94
CA ASP A 155 1.13 5.45 6.28
C ASP A 155 0.42 5.15 7.60
N VAL A 156 -0.01 3.91 7.77
CA VAL A 156 -0.74 3.49 8.97
C VAL A 156 0.20 2.93 10.04
N LEU A 157 1.20 2.11 9.65
CA LEU A 157 2.00 1.36 10.62
C LEU A 157 2.97 2.26 11.39
N ILE A 158 3.83 3.01 10.69
CA ILE A 158 4.88 3.82 11.30
C ILE A 158 4.26 4.99 12.08
N ASN A 159 3.24 5.65 11.49
CA ASN A 159 2.50 6.70 12.17
C ASN A 159 1.81 6.22 13.44
N ASN A 160 1.16 5.04 13.42
CA ASN A 160 0.47 4.53 14.60
C ASN A 160 1.41 3.99 15.67
N ILE A 161 2.59 3.46 15.30
CA ILE A 161 3.66 3.17 16.27
C ILE A 161 4.08 4.46 16.97
N ALA A 162 4.36 5.52 16.23
CA ALA A 162 4.74 6.82 16.80
C ALA A 162 3.61 7.43 17.64
N TRP A 163 2.36 7.33 17.21
CA TRP A 163 1.20 7.79 17.95
C TRP A 163 1.05 7.07 19.29
N MET A 164 1.21 5.75 19.32
CA MET A 164 1.21 4.97 20.57
C MET A 164 2.36 5.35 21.48
N LEU A 165 3.59 5.49 20.94
CA LEU A 165 4.77 5.90 21.72
C LEU A 165 4.62 7.30 22.33
N ARG A 166 3.87 8.20 21.71
CA ARG A 166 3.60 9.53 22.26
C ARG A 166 2.61 9.50 23.43
N ARG A 167 1.65 8.57 23.43
CA ARG A 167 0.48 8.58 24.35
C ARG A 167 0.48 7.48 25.40
N ILE A 168 1.03 6.32 25.05
CA ILE A 168 1.01 5.14 25.93
C ILE A 168 2.36 5.01 26.63
N PRO A 169 2.39 4.79 27.95
CA PRO A 169 3.64 4.75 28.71
C PRO A 169 4.50 3.50 28.45
N VAL A 170 3.92 2.43 27.90
CA VAL A 170 4.59 1.15 27.58
C VAL A 170 4.18 0.72 26.17
N PHE A 171 5.14 0.21 25.39
CA PHE A 171 4.84 -0.36 24.07
C PHE A 171 4.93 -1.89 24.10
N ALA A 172 3.90 -2.57 23.63
CA ALA A 172 3.86 -4.03 23.57
C ALA A 172 4.25 -4.54 22.17
N VAL A 173 5.20 -5.49 22.12
CA VAL A 173 5.54 -6.22 20.89
C VAL A 173 5.09 -7.68 21.03
N PHE A 174 4.66 -8.28 19.91
CA PHE A 174 4.19 -9.68 19.88
C PHE A 174 5.39 -10.62 19.99
N GLY A 175 5.32 -11.62 20.86
CA GLY A 175 6.42 -12.54 21.10
C GLY A 175 7.69 -11.80 21.54
N ASP A 176 8.84 -12.14 20.98
CA ASP A 176 10.12 -11.50 21.27
C ASP A 176 10.38 -10.22 20.44
N GLY A 177 9.59 -9.99 19.38
CA GLY A 177 9.75 -8.86 18.48
C GLY A 177 10.96 -8.95 17.55
N ARG A 178 11.54 -10.15 17.33
CA ARG A 178 12.74 -10.36 16.50
C ARG A 178 12.43 -10.58 15.02
N TYR A 179 11.17 -10.75 14.64
CA TYR A 179 10.77 -10.85 13.25
C TYR A 179 11.10 -9.55 12.49
N ARG A 180 11.49 -9.73 11.23
CA ARG A 180 12.14 -8.69 10.44
C ARG A 180 11.17 -8.04 9.44
N LEU A 181 11.47 -6.80 9.10
CA LEU A 181 10.80 -6.06 8.05
C LEU A 181 11.73 -5.04 7.40
N GLN A 182 11.44 -4.71 6.14
CA GLN A 182 12.23 -3.80 5.29
C GLN A 182 11.32 -2.68 4.77
N PRO A 183 11.12 -1.60 5.54
CA PRO A 183 10.27 -0.50 5.12
C PRO A 183 10.83 0.21 3.89
N ILE A 184 9.96 0.52 2.91
CA ILE A 184 10.27 1.35 1.74
C ILE A 184 9.47 2.64 1.79
N HIS A 185 10.08 3.75 1.44
CA HIS A 185 9.39 5.03 1.33
C HIS A 185 8.41 5.02 0.16
N VAL A 186 7.24 5.60 0.36
CA VAL A 186 6.19 5.61 -0.67
C VAL A 186 6.61 6.33 -1.95
N GLU A 187 7.50 7.34 -1.87
CA GLU A 187 8.10 7.99 -3.04
C GLU A 187 9.03 7.08 -3.81
N ASP A 188 9.82 6.24 -3.12
CA ASP A 188 10.68 5.27 -3.78
C ASP A 188 9.84 4.21 -4.51
N LEU A 189 8.74 3.73 -3.89
CA LEU A 189 7.79 2.84 -4.58
C LEU A 189 7.18 3.52 -5.81
N ALA A 190 6.81 4.80 -5.70
CA ALA A 190 6.23 5.54 -6.82
C ALA A 190 7.24 5.76 -7.96
N ALA A 191 8.52 6.01 -7.61
CA ALA A 191 9.60 6.10 -8.59
C ALA A 191 9.78 4.78 -9.35
N LEU A 192 9.87 3.65 -8.63
CA LEU A 192 9.95 2.32 -9.22
C LEU A 192 8.74 2.02 -10.12
N ALA A 193 7.53 2.39 -9.68
CA ALA A 193 6.33 2.17 -10.47
C ALA A 193 6.39 2.92 -11.80
N VAL A 194 6.78 4.20 -11.79
CA VAL A 194 6.88 5.01 -13.00
C VAL A 194 7.99 4.51 -13.92
N GLU A 195 9.18 4.21 -13.39
CA GLU A 195 10.29 3.64 -14.13
C GLU A 195 9.88 2.34 -14.86
N HIS A 196 9.30 1.40 -14.13
CA HIS A 196 8.89 0.12 -14.70
C HIS A 196 7.60 0.18 -15.53
N GLY A 197 6.81 1.24 -15.42
CA GLY A 197 5.72 1.53 -16.35
C GLY A 197 6.22 1.90 -17.74
N ALA A 198 7.33 2.63 -17.83
CA ALA A 198 7.97 3.01 -19.08
C ALA A 198 8.83 1.87 -19.69
N ALA A 199 9.19 0.86 -18.92
CA ALA A 199 10.02 -0.26 -19.38
C ALA A 199 9.23 -1.23 -20.26
N GLU A 200 9.94 -2.08 -21.03
CA GLU A 200 9.36 -3.09 -21.92
C GLU A 200 9.44 -4.50 -21.36
N ASN A 201 10.47 -4.80 -20.56
CA ASN A 201 10.69 -6.14 -20.00
C ASN A 201 9.78 -6.45 -18.83
N ASP A 202 9.25 -7.67 -18.79
CA ASP A 202 8.45 -8.16 -17.68
C ASP A 202 9.34 -8.44 -16.47
N VAL A 203 8.90 -7.93 -15.30
CA VAL A 203 9.68 -8.04 -14.06
C VAL A 203 8.81 -8.25 -12.83
N THR A 204 9.38 -8.92 -11.84
CA THR A 204 8.87 -8.96 -10.46
C THR A 204 9.99 -8.50 -9.54
N ILE A 205 9.73 -7.47 -8.72
CA ILE A 205 10.74 -6.79 -7.91
C ILE A 205 10.25 -6.69 -6.47
N ASP A 206 11.11 -7.11 -5.53
CA ASP A 206 10.90 -6.80 -4.12
C ASP A 206 11.18 -5.30 -3.90
N ALA A 207 10.10 -4.55 -3.68
CA ALA A 207 10.16 -3.11 -3.45
C ALA A 207 10.43 -2.86 -1.96
N ILE A 208 11.71 -2.91 -1.59
CA ILE A 208 12.19 -2.81 -0.19
C ILE A 208 13.18 -1.66 -0.02
N GLY A 209 13.18 -1.07 1.16
CA GLY A 209 14.09 0.02 1.51
C GLY A 209 15.48 -0.47 1.93
N PRO A 210 16.42 0.46 2.15
CA PRO A 210 17.82 0.14 2.43
C PRO A 210 18.07 -0.35 3.87
N GLU A 211 17.07 -0.27 4.75
CA GLU A 211 17.22 -0.64 6.16
C GLU A 211 16.35 -1.84 6.51
N THR A 212 16.94 -2.82 7.18
CA THR A 212 16.25 -3.98 7.76
C THR A 212 16.17 -3.78 9.28
N TYR A 213 14.97 -3.97 9.83
CA TYR A 213 14.73 -3.88 11.26
C TYR A 213 14.13 -5.17 11.81
N THR A 214 14.49 -5.53 13.05
CA THR A 214 13.53 -6.31 13.86
C THR A 214 12.36 -5.38 14.24
N PHE A 215 11.18 -5.90 14.47
CA PHE A 215 10.04 -5.07 14.87
C PHE A 215 10.34 -4.29 16.17
N ARG A 216 11.05 -4.92 17.11
CA ARG A 216 11.52 -4.27 18.34
C ARG A 216 12.47 -3.11 18.06
N ASP A 217 13.40 -3.27 17.13
CA ASP A 217 14.36 -2.21 16.79
C ASP A 217 13.70 -1.10 15.97
N LEU A 218 12.72 -1.44 15.13
CA LEU A 218 11.89 -0.43 14.46
C LEU A 218 11.18 0.47 15.49
N VAL A 219 10.54 -0.14 16.49
CA VAL A 219 9.87 0.63 17.57
C VAL A 219 10.88 1.50 18.34
N ARG A 220 12.09 1.01 18.63
CA ARG A 220 13.16 1.79 19.26
C ARG A 220 13.61 2.95 18.39
N GLN A 221 13.79 2.69 17.09
CA GLN A 221 14.20 3.71 16.13
C GLN A 221 13.18 4.85 16.06
N ILE A 222 11.90 4.52 15.94
CA ILE A 222 10.81 5.51 15.94
C ILE A 222 10.77 6.26 17.27
N ALA A 223 10.86 5.57 18.41
CA ALA A 223 10.87 6.19 19.74
C ALA A 223 12.02 7.20 19.87
N SER A 224 13.21 6.83 19.42
CA SER A 224 14.40 7.70 19.41
C SER A 224 14.18 8.92 18.53
N ALA A 225 13.67 8.73 17.31
CA ALA A 225 13.42 9.81 16.37
C ALA A 225 12.46 10.88 16.94
N ILE A 226 11.37 10.46 17.60
CA ILE A 226 10.37 11.39 18.18
C ILE A 226 10.69 11.83 19.61
N GLY A 227 11.91 11.55 20.12
CA GLY A 227 12.36 11.95 21.46
C GLY A 227 11.59 11.28 22.62
N LYS A 228 11.09 10.05 22.43
CA LYS A 228 10.35 9.31 23.46
C LYS A 228 11.16 8.10 23.95
N ARG A 229 11.17 7.92 25.28
CA ARG A 229 11.73 6.72 25.92
C ARG A 229 10.59 5.94 26.56
N ARG A 230 10.26 4.77 25.98
CA ARG A 230 9.19 3.90 26.47
C ARG A 230 9.72 2.50 26.68
N PRO A 231 9.39 1.84 27.80
CA PRO A 231 9.62 0.41 27.96
C PRO A 231 8.94 -0.36 26.84
N ILE A 232 9.67 -1.30 26.23
CA ILE A 232 9.14 -2.20 25.19
C ILE A 232 9.07 -3.59 25.79
N ILE A 233 7.86 -4.08 26.00
CA ILE A 233 7.60 -5.37 26.62
C ILE A 233 7.15 -6.41 25.59
N SER A 234 7.53 -7.66 25.82
CA SER A 234 7.03 -8.81 25.06
C SER A 234 5.68 -9.25 25.62
N VAL A 235 4.72 -9.50 24.72
CA VAL A 235 3.41 -10.05 25.08
C VAL A 235 3.07 -11.24 24.18
N PRO A 236 2.30 -12.22 24.66
CA PRO A 236 1.75 -13.25 23.78
C PRO A 236 0.91 -12.63 22.65
N PRO A 237 0.90 -13.20 21.45
CA PRO A 237 0.11 -12.66 20.30
C PRO A 237 -1.37 -12.44 20.62
N SER A 238 -1.98 -13.31 21.43
CA SER A 238 -3.38 -13.18 21.88
C SER A 238 -3.61 -11.94 22.74
N VAL A 239 -2.68 -11.63 23.63
CA VAL A 239 -2.73 -10.42 24.48
C VAL A 239 -2.53 -9.18 23.62
N GLY A 240 -1.57 -9.20 22.70
CA GLY A 240 -1.36 -8.12 21.75
C GLY A 240 -2.57 -7.85 20.86
N LEU A 241 -3.23 -8.90 20.39
CA LEU A 241 -4.48 -8.78 19.63
C LEU A 241 -5.61 -8.17 20.47
N LEU A 242 -5.73 -8.53 21.74
CA LEU A 242 -6.70 -7.95 22.65
C LEU A 242 -6.44 -6.45 22.85
N ILE A 243 -5.17 -6.06 23.11
CA ILE A 243 -4.77 -4.65 23.21
C ILE A 243 -5.12 -3.89 21.92
N GLY A 244 -4.76 -4.45 20.76
CA GLY A 244 -5.10 -3.86 19.47
C GLY A 244 -6.60 -3.68 19.26
N ARG A 245 -7.43 -4.64 19.68
CA ARG A 245 -8.91 -4.52 19.62
C ARG A 245 -9.45 -3.42 20.54
N VAL A 246 -8.89 -3.26 21.73
CA VAL A 246 -9.28 -2.20 22.66
C VAL A 246 -8.94 -0.83 22.06
N ILE A 247 -7.71 -0.65 21.58
CA ILE A 247 -7.29 0.59 20.91
C ILE A 247 -8.17 0.85 19.68
N GLY A 248 -8.39 -0.16 18.84
CA GLY A 248 -9.24 -0.05 17.64
C GLY A 248 -10.66 0.38 17.98
N ARG A 249 -11.26 -0.20 19.05
CA ARG A 249 -12.59 0.21 19.50
C ARG A 249 -12.65 1.68 19.96
N LEU A 250 -11.61 2.14 20.68
CA LEU A 250 -11.50 3.52 21.12
C LEU A 250 -11.30 4.51 19.94
N MET A 251 -10.60 4.06 18.92
CA MET A 251 -10.30 4.88 17.73
C MET A 251 -11.33 4.70 16.59
N GLY A 252 -12.32 3.82 16.75
CA GLY A 252 -13.28 3.50 15.68
C GLY A 252 -12.65 2.81 14.47
N ASP A 253 -11.57 2.05 14.67
CA ASP A 253 -10.75 1.46 13.61
C ASP A 253 -10.38 -0.01 13.88
N VAL A 254 -9.75 -0.67 12.90
CA VAL A 254 -9.06 -1.96 13.05
C VAL A 254 -7.56 -1.71 13.12
N THR A 255 -7.02 -1.62 14.33
CA THR A 255 -5.60 -1.32 14.54
C THR A 255 -4.70 -2.43 14.01
N ILE A 256 -5.03 -3.69 14.30
CA ILE A 256 -4.31 -4.88 13.83
C ILE A 256 -5.21 -6.11 13.83
N THR A 257 -5.00 -7.00 12.86
CA THR A 257 -5.70 -8.28 12.75
C THR A 257 -4.80 -9.44 13.17
N ARG A 258 -5.40 -10.63 13.39
CA ARG A 258 -4.66 -11.85 13.67
C ARG A 258 -3.73 -12.24 12.53
N GLN A 259 -4.21 -12.15 11.28
CA GLN A 259 -3.41 -12.49 10.09
C GLN A 259 -2.20 -11.56 9.91
N GLU A 260 -2.32 -10.29 10.27
CA GLU A 260 -1.19 -9.35 10.25
C GLU A 260 -0.13 -9.69 11.30
N ILE A 261 -0.55 -10.06 12.51
CA ILE A 261 0.38 -10.53 13.56
C ILE A 261 1.11 -11.81 13.08
N ASP A 262 0.37 -12.77 12.56
CA ASP A 262 0.93 -14.04 12.09
C ASP A 262 1.89 -13.82 10.90
N GLY A 263 1.56 -12.91 9.96
CA GLY A 263 2.44 -12.53 8.84
C GLY A 263 3.72 -11.83 9.27
N LEU A 264 3.61 -10.90 10.23
CA LEU A 264 4.77 -10.25 10.85
C LEU A 264 5.68 -11.29 11.51
N MET A 265 5.12 -12.16 12.36
CA MET A 265 5.90 -13.15 13.13
C MET A 265 6.50 -14.26 12.25
N ALA A 266 6.00 -14.44 11.04
CA ALA A 266 6.55 -15.39 10.06
C ALA A 266 7.61 -14.78 9.13
N ASP A 267 8.15 -13.60 9.44
CA ASP A 267 9.16 -12.88 8.62
C ASP A 267 8.70 -12.59 7.18
N LEU A 268 7.40 -12.54 6.89
CA LEU A 268 6.88 -12.37 5.53
C LEU A 268 7.10 -10.96 4.96
N LEU A 269 7.55 -10.01 5.77
CA LEU A 269 7.90 -8.65 5.37
C LEU A 269 9.42 -8.42 5.26
N TYR A 270 10.16 -9.52 5.08
CA TYR A 270 11.60 -9.53 4.87
C TYR A 270 11.96 -10.44 3.69
N THR A 271 12.91 -9.99 2.87
CA THR A 271 13.51 -10.79 1.78
C THR A 271 15.04 -10.67 1.81
N THR A 272 15.72 -11.50 1.04
CA THR A 272 17.18 -11.40 0.84
C THR A 272 17.56 -10.64 -0.42
N SER A 273 16.56 -10.06 -1.11
CA SER A 273 16.79 -9.24 -2.29
C SER A 273 17.58 -7.97 -1.96
N PRO A 274 18.34 -7.41 -2.91
CA PRO A 274 18.95 -6.11 -2.72
C PRO A 274 17.87 -5.02 -2.58
N PRO A 275 18.12 -3.97 -1.79
CA PRO A 275 17.19 -2.86 -1.66
C PRO A 275 17.00 -2.16 -3.02
N SER A 276 15.74 -1.87 -3.34
CA SER A 276 15.32 -1.13 -4.53
C SER A 276 14.95 0.33 -4.24
N GLY A 277 14.63 0.65 -2.98
CA GLY A 277 14.46 2.02 -2.50
C GLY A 277 15.74 2.57 -1.87
N SER A 278 15.87 3.90 -1.83
CA SER A 278 17.05 4.60 -1.31
C SER A 278 16.79 5.38 -0.03
N THR A 279 15.55 5.75 0.24
CA THR A 279 15.17 6.58 1.39
C THR A 279 15.25 5.77 2.69
N ARG A 280 16.08 6.23 3.63
CA ARG A 280 16.25 5.59 4.94
C ARG A 280 15.12 6.01 5.89
N LEU A 281 14.43 5.05 6.47
CA LEU A 281 13.41 5.32 7.48
C LEU A 281 13.98 6.06 8.69
N SER A 282 15.19 5.71 9.10
CA SER A 282 15.88 6.34 10.24
C SER A 282 16.07 7.85 10.06
N ASP A 283 16.41 8.29 8.86
CA ASP A 283 16.62 9.70 8.54
C ASP A 283 15.30 10.43 8.35
N TRP A 284 14.40 9.82 7.57
CA TRP A 284 13.04 10.35 7.36
C TRP A 284 12.26 10.55 8.68
N ALA A 285 12.30 9.57 9.57
CA ALA A 285 11.62 9.65 10.86
C ALA A 285 12.19 10.75 11.78
N ARG A 286 13.49 11.06 11.66
CA ARG A 286 14.14 12.15 12.40
C ARG A 286 13.76 13.51 11.81
N GLU A 287 13.75 13.63 10.49
CA GLU A 287 13.35 14.84 9.78
C GLU A 287 11.88 15.22 10.06
N HIS A 288 11.00 14.21 10.19
CA HIS A 288 9.57 14.41 10.43
C HIS A 288 9.17 14.19 11.90
N ALA A 289 10.13 14.23 12.82
CA ALA A 289 9.90 13.94 14.23
C ALA A 289 8.74 14.72 14.86
N ASP A 290 8.55 15.98 14.49
CA ASP A 290 7.53 16.85 15.08
C ASP A 290 6.10 16.46 14.64
N THR A 291 5.93 15.92 13.43
CA THR A 291 4.63 15.58 12.85
C THR A 291 4.30 14.11 12.96
N LEU A 292 5.31 13.23 12.98
CA LEU A 292 5.15 11.78 12.98
C LEU A 292 4.36 11.31 14.22
N GLY A 293 3.21 10.67 14.00
CA GLY A 293 2.36 10.12 15.05
C GLY A 293 1.64 11.17 15.91
N VAL A 294 1.52 12.41 15.47
CA VAL A 294 0.71 13.43 16.15
C VAL A 294 -0.78 13.09 16.04
N ARG A 295 -1.22 12.56 14.89
CA ARG A 295 -2.58 12.06 14.67
C ARG A 295 -2.56 10.55 14.50
N TYR A 296 -3.68 9.89 14.86
CA TYR A 296 -3.89 8.48 14.55
C TYR A 296 -4.23 8.33 13.08
N ALA A 297 -3.60 7.36 12.41
CA ALA A 297 -3.87 7.07 11.01
C ALA A 297 -4.92 5.95 10.91
N GLY A 298 -6.20 6.33 10.70
CA GLY A 298 -7.33 5.41 10.64
C GLY A 298 -7.53 4.78 9.27
N GLU A 299 -7.54 3.46 9.17
CA GLU A 299 -7.82 2.75 7.92
C GLU A 299 -9.31 2.77 7.57
N LEU A 300 -10.20 2.49 8.54
CA LEU A 300 -11.64 2.47 8.29
C LEU A 300 -12.19 3.85 7.94
N ALA A 301 -11.74 4.90 8.62
CA ALA A 301 -12.16 6.27 8.31
C ALA A 301 -11.89 6.59 6.83
N ARG A 302 -10.71 6.26 6.32
CA ARG A 302 -10.32 6.48 4.92
C ARG A 302 -11.14 5.68 3.90
N ARG A 303 -11.74 4.56 4.31
CA ARG A 303 -12.58 3.71 3.43
C ARG A 303 -14.06 4.05 3.49
N VAL A 304 -14.53 4.55 4.63
CA VAL A 304 -15.92 4.92 4.85
C VAL A 304 -16.18 6.35 4.36
N ASP A 305 -15.33 7.29 4.78
CA ASP A 305 -15.34 8.65 4.25
C ASP A 305 -14.70 8.64 2.85
N ARG A 306 -15.52 8.91 1.85
CA ARG A 306 -15.13 8.92 0.44
C ARG A 306 -15.10 10.32 -0.18
N GLU A 307 -15.22 11.35 0.63
CA GLU A 307 -15.30 12.75 0.21
C GLU A 307 -14.10 13.56 0.75
N THR A 308 -13.75 13.40 2.02
CA THR A 308 -12.61 14.10 2.63
C THR A 308 -11.27 13.68 2.02
N ALA A 309 -10.31 14.59 1.98
CA ALA A 309 -8.96 14.31 1.50
C ALA A 309 -8.32 13.15 2.30
N TYR A 310 -7.58 12.26 1.62
CA TYR A 310 -7.06 11.02 2.20
C TYR A 310 -6.19 11.22 3.44
N GLY A 311 -5.42 12.30 3.49
CA GLY A 311 -4.54 12.63 4.63
C GLY A 311 -5.26 13.29 5.81
N GLU A 312 -6.54 13.66 5.65
CA GLU A 312 -7.34 14.35 6.67
C GLU A 312 -8.36 13.42 7.35
N CYS A 313 -8.55 12.22 6.79
CA CYS A 313 -9.43 11.18 7.36
C CYS A 313 -8.82 10.49 8.59
#